data_3e5d5c8e773056c56579bb36a4467505
#
_entry.id   3e5d5c8e773056c56579bb36a4467505
#
_cell.length_a   1.000
_cell.length_b   1.000
_cell.length_c   1.000
_cell.angle_alpha   90.00
_cell.angle_beta   90.00
_cell.angle_gamma   90.00
#
_symmetry.space_group_name_H-M   'P 1'
#
loop_
_entity.id
_entity.type
_entity.pdbx_description
1 polymer ?
#
loop_
_entity_poly.entity_id
_entity_poly.type
_entity_poly.pdbx_seq_one_letter_code
_entity_poly.pdbx_strand_id
1 'polypeptide(L)'
;MHRVVIVGCGFAGLFAAKALRRAQVEVVVVDRTNHHLFQALLYQVATGVLSEGDIAPPIRDVLRHQRNTRVVLGEVVDVDVDERKLTIDTLGQATTLPYDSLILATGASQSYFGHDEYARHAPGMKTIDDALELRGRIFGAFEIAELEPDDAAREPWLTFAIVGAGPTGVELAGQIAELSRRALRANFRRFDPKTARIVLLDAADTVLGAYPERLRRRAQLDLERLGVEVCFGTRVVGVDETGLDVSTGEGAMGRIEARTKIWAAGVQGSRLGRLLADRAGANVDRAGRVEVHADCSLPGHPELFVVGDLMALNGLPGLAEVARQSGHHAAKTIVRRLRGREPKPFRYVDLGTMSTIARFRAVASIGRLQITGWAGWLMWLFVHLVFLTGFKNRLSAVANWAVAFLGRGRRQRTITKQQVLARTRGLELRDAAWVKPTTEMPVSRKLERQREHPALTELVSPSARHPGGQPRHEPAQPKGKANDNRRSGRDPPRPGSDGRGEDRAAAQAVRRRA
;
A
#
# COMPACT_ATOMS: atom_id res chain seq x y z
N MET A 1 18.68 -11.57 26.82
CA MET A 1 19.03 -11.48 25.36
C MET A 1 18.69 -10.08 24.93
N HIS A 2 19.58 -9.40 24.23
CA HIS A 2 19.34 -8.02 23.76
C HIS A 2 18.13 -7.97 22.83
N ARG A 3 17.16 -7.13 23.15
CA ARG A 3 15.90 -7.00 22.41
C ARG A 3 15.95 -5.81 21.48
N VAL A 4 15.81 -6.07 20.19
CA VAL A 4 15.67 -5.05 19.15
C VAL A 4 14.22 -4.98 18.74
N VAL A 5 13.57 -3.84 19.01
CA VAL A 5 12.21 -3.58 18.54
C VAL A 5 12.27 -2.76 17.26
N ILE A 6 11.52 -3.19 16.25
CA ILE A 6 11.39 -2.52 14.95
C ILE A 6 9.93 -2.10 14.79
N VAL A 7 9.68 -0.80 14.68
CA VAL A 7 8.34 -0.24 14.50
C VAL A 7 8.14 0.10 13.03
N GLY A 8 7.20 -0.59 12.40
CA GLY A 8 6.94 -0.53 10.96
C GLY A 8 7.69 -1.60 10.17
N CYS A 9 6.98 -2.34 9.32
CA CYS A 9 7.51 -3.41 8.45
C CYS A 9 7.42 -3.06 6.96
N GLY A 10 7.55 -1.77 6.63
CA GLY A 10 7.79 -1.31 5.27
C GLY A 10 9.18 -1.73 4.76
N PHE A 11 9.70 -1.05 3.75
CA PHE A 11 11.02 -1.40 3.20
C PHE A 11 12.13 -1.35 4.25
N ALA A 12 12.20 -0.28 5.06
CA ALA A 12 13.26 -0.14 6.06
C ALA A 12 13.18 -1.22 7.15
N GLY A 13 12.01 -1.40 7.76
CA GLY A 13 11.84 -2.34 8.88
C GLY A 13 12.01 -3.80 8.46
N LEU A 14 11.47 -4.20 7.29
CA LEU A 14 11.66 -5.55 6.79
C LEU A 14 13.14 -5.88 6.55
N PHE A 15 13.89 -4.96 5.94
CA PHE A 15 15.30 -5.20 5.66
C PHE A 15 16.17 -5.09 6.92
N ALA A 16 15.77 -4.29 7.92
CA ALA A 16 16.38 -4.31 9.25
C ALA A 16 16.16 -5.67 9.93
N ALA A 17 14.92 -6.18 9.96
CA ALA A 17 14.62 -7.49 10.53
C ALA A 17 15.43 -8.61 9.85
N LYS A 18 15.46 -8.64 8.52
CA LYS A 18 16.25 -9.63 7.74
C LYS A 18 17.74 -9.55 8.01
N ALA A 19 18.30 -8.35 8.22
CA ALA A 19 19.72 -8.16 8.54
C ALA A 19 20.09 -8.72 9.91
N LEU A 20 19.15 -8.76 10.86
CA LEU A 20 19.31 -9.32 12.21
C LEU A 20 19.09 -10.83 12.27
N ARG A 21 18.76 -11.51 11.16
CA ARG A 21 18.39 -12.94 11.13
C ARG A 21 19.39 -13.86 11.84
N ARG A 22 20.69 -13.57 11.74
CA ARG A 22 21.78 -14.38 12.30
C ARG A 22 22.42 -13.76 13.54
N ALA A 23 21.87 -12.64 14.03
CA ALA A 23 22.37 -12.00 15.24
C ALA A 23 21.83 -12.70 16.49
N GLN A 24 22.62 -12.67 17.56
CA GLN A 24 22.21 -13.19 18.87
C GLN A 24 21.37 -12.15 19.63
N VAL A 25 20.22 -11.80 19.06
CA VAL A 25 19.26 -10.83 19.59
C VAL A 25 17.85 -11.38 19.43
N GLU A 26 16.93 -10.93 20.28
CA GLU A 26 15.51 -11.06 20.06
C GLU A 26 15.05 -9.90 19.18
N VAL A 27 14.37 -10.18 18.07
CA VAL A 27 13.80 -9.18 17.19
C VAL A 27 12.28 -9.16 17.36
N VAL A 28 11.71 -8.01 17.69
CA VAL A 28 10.26 -7.83 17.75
C VAL A 28 9.86 -6.79 16.70
N VAL A 29 9.11 -7.23 15.69
CA VAL A 29 8.56 -6.34 14.67
C VAL A 29 7.13 -5.98 15.05
N VAL A 30 6.87 -4.69 15.24
CA VAL A 30 5.54 -4.15 15.53
C VAL A 30 5.06 -3.40 14.30
N ASP A 31 3.90 -3.77 13.76
CA ASP A 31 3.27 -3.04 12.66
C ASP A 31 1.76 -2.96 12.88
N ARG A 32 1.17 -1.83 12.50
CA ARG A 32 -0.28 -1.59 12.57
C ARG A 32 -1.06 -2.41 11.55
N THR A 33 -0.36 -2.96 10.53
CA THR A 33 -0.91 -3.84 9.51
C THR A 33 -0.26 -5.23 9.58
N ASN A 34 -0.92 -6.24 9.04
CA ASN A 34 -0.39 -7.60 9.04
C ASN A 34 0.50 -7.91 7.83
N HIS A 35 0.73 -6.94 6.93
CA HIS A 35 1.38 -7.16 5.64
C HIS A 35 2.53 -6.19 5.39
N HIS A 36 3.49 -6.64 4.59
CA HIS A 36 4.55 -5.81 4.01
C HIS A 36 4.06 -5.27 2.66
N LEU A 37 3.95 -3.94 2.54
CA LEU A 37 3.46 -3.31 1.33
C LEU A 37 4.60 -2.99 0.36
N PHE A 38 4.53 -3.52 -0.86
CA PHE A 38 5.36 -3.08 -1.99
C PHE A 38 4.75 -1.85 -2.65
N GLN A 39 4.93 -0.70 -2.00
CA GLN A 39 4.25 0.57 -2.30
C GLN A 39 4.44 1.06 -3.74
N ALA A 40 5.58 0.74 -4.38
CA ALA A 40 5.87 1.14 -5.76
C ALA A 40 4.86 0.62 -6.80
N LEU A 41 4.07 -0.42 -6.48
CA LEU A 41 3.05 -0.98 -7.36
C LEU A 41 1.61 -0.66 -6.91
N LEU A 42 1.44 0.21 -5.93
CA LEU A 42 0.14 0.53 -5.33
C LEU A 42 -0.84 1.14 -6.35
N TYR A 43 -0.34 1.99 -7.26
CA TYR A 43 -1.15 2.55 -8.34
C TYR A 43 -1.74 1.49 -9.28
N GLN A 44 -1.09 0.32 -9.41
CA GLN A 44 -1.62 -0.79 -10.21
C GLN A 44 -2.79 -1.50 -9.52
N VAL A 45 -2.84 -1.50 -8.19
CA VAL A 45 -4.02 -1.95 -7.44
C VAL A 45 -5.17 -0.97 -7.63
N ALA A 46 -4.91 0.34 -7.49
CA ALA A 46 -5.91 1.37 -7.68
C ALA A 46 -6.52 1.37 -9.10
N THR A 47 -5.77 0.93 -10.11
CA THR A 47 -6.20 0.88 -11.51
C THR A 47 -6.56 -0.52 -12.03
N GLY A 48 -6.66 -1.51 -11.12
CA GLY A 48 -7.17 -2.86 -11.42
C GLY A 48 -6.23 -3.75 -12.24
N VAL A 49 -4.91 -3.48 -12.25
CA VAL A 49 -3.89 -4.35 -12.88
C VAL A 49 -3.51 -5.50 -11.97
N LEU A 50 -3.19 -5.19 -10.72
CA LEU A 50 -2.79 -6.14 -9.67
C LEU A 50 -3.84 -6.23 -8.57
N SER A 51 -3.87 -7.37 -7.88
CA SER A 51 -4.59 -7.49 -6.62
C SER A 51 -3.76 -6.94 -5.46
N GLU A 52 -4.42 -6.61 -4.36
CA GLU A 52 -3.76 -6.26 -3.10
C GLU A 52 -2.82 -7.37 -2.61
N GLY A 53 -3.22 -8.64 -2.76
CA GLY A 53 -2.42 -9.80 -2.37
C GLY A 53 -1.15 -9.98 -3.19
N ASP A 54 -1.08 -9.43 -4.42
CA ASP A 54 0.13 -9.51 -5.25
C ASP A 54 1.27 -8.66 -4.68
N ILE A 55 0.95 -7.56 -3.98
CA ILE A 55 1.93 -6.58 -3.50
C ILE A 55 2.02 -6.44 -1.98
N ALA A 56 1.15 -7.15 -1.24
CA ALA A 56 1.06 -7.04 0.22
C ALA A 56 1.09 -8.42 0.91
N PRO A 57 2.22 -9.18 0.85
CA PRO A 57 2.34 -10.45 1.53
C PRO A 57 2.30 -10.28 3.05
N PRO A 58 1.70 -11.23 3.80
CA PRO A 58 1.69 -11.21 5.25
C PRO A 58 3.10 -11.19 5.84
N ILE A 59 3.36 -10.29 6.82
CA ILE A 59 4.66 -10.15 7.48
C ILE A 59 5.12 -11.49 8.09
N ARG A 60 4.19 -12.22 8.72
CA ARG A 60 4.48 -13.51 9.34
C ARG A 60 4.92 -14.56 8.32
N ASP A 61 4.38 -14.53 7.10
CA ASP A 61 4.80 -15.42 6.01
C ASP A 61 6.19 -15.05 5.48
N VAL A 62 6.46 -13.74 5.32
CA VAL A 62 7.76 -13.24 4.86
C VAL A 62 8.89 -13.56 5.85
N LEU A 63 8.61 -13.52 7.16
CA LEU A 63 9.58 -13.75 8.23
C LEU A 63 9.51 -15.15 8.85
N ARG A 64 8.67 -16.08 8.36
CA ARG A 64 8.39 -17.41 8.96
C ARG A 64 9.62 -18.26 9.24
N HIS A 65 10.68 -18.12 8.45
CA HIS A 65 11.93 -18.87 8.62
C HIS A 65 12.98 -18.17 9.50
N GLN A 66 12.63 -17.01 10.08
CA GLN A 66 13.52 -16.25 10.97
C GLN A 66 13.17 -16.52 12.44
N ARG A 67 13.90 -17.48 13.04
CA ARG A 67 13.57 -18.02 14.38
C ARG A 67 13.69 -17.02 15.53
N ASN A 68 14.56 -16.01 15.40
CA ASN A 68 14.77 -14.99 16.42
C ASN A 68 13.81 -13.78 16.27
N THR A 69 12.74 -13.90 15.46
CA THR A 69 11.83 -12.80 15.19
C THR A 69 10.40 -13.13 15.61
N ARG A 70 9.80 -12.24 16.36
CA ARG A 70 8.39 -12.21 16.72
C ARG A 70 7.72 -11.02 16.03
N VAL A 71 6.51 -11.23 15.51
CA VAL A 71 5.70 -10.16 14.89
C VAL A 71 4.53 -9.83 15.82
N VAL A 72 4.29 -8.56 16.06
CA VAL A 72 3.18 -8.02 16.85
C VAL A 72 2.34 -7.13 15.94
N LEU A 73 1.05 -7.42 15.84
CA LEU A 73 0.08 -6.54 15.18
C LEU A 73 -0.40 -5.52 16.21
N GLY A 74 -0.18 -4.24 15.94
CA GLY A 74 -0.60 -3.14 16.81
C GLY A 74 0.02 -1.82 16.38
N GLU A 75 -0.60 -0.74 16.77
CA GLU A 75 -0.11 0.62 16.54
C GLU A 75 0.68 1.11 17.75
N VAL A 76 1.93 1.51 17.54
CA VAL A 76 2.71 2.16 18.59
C VAL A 76 2.19 3.59 18.71
N VAL A 77 1.68 3.91 19.90
CA VAL A 77 1.03 5.19 20.19
C VAL A 77 1.90 6.09 21.09
N ASP A 78 2.84 5.52 21.84
CA ASP A 78 3.79 6.27 22.66
C ASP A 78 5.15 5.57 22.76
N VAL A 79 6.20 6.36 23.01
CA VAL A 79 7.59 5.92 23.23
C VAL A 79 8.11 6.59 24.50
N ASP A 80 8.36 5.80 25.52
CA ASP A 80 9.08 6.23 26.71
C ASP A 80 10.58 5.97 26.50
N VAL A 81 11.33 7.05 26.32
CA VAL A 81 12.76 7.00 26.00
C VAL A 81 13.58 6.65 27.25
N ASP A 82 13.21 7.17 28.42
CA ASP A 82 13.93 6.99 29.69
C ASP A 82 13.77 5.54 30.19
N GLU A 83 12.52 5.04 30.21
CA GLU A 83 12.19 3.69 30.64
C GLU A 83 12.40 2.64 29.53
N ARG A 84 12.74 3.07 28.31
CA ARG A 84 12.93 2.23 27.12
C ARG A 84 11.75 1.30 26.84
N LYS A 85 10.55 1.87 26.81
CA LYS A 85 9.29 1.14 26.61
C LYS A 85 8.47 1.78 25.49
N LEU A 86 7.75 0.93 24.76
CA LEU A 86 6.73 1.34 23.80
C LEU A 86 5.35 1.03 24.36
N THR A 87 4.39 1.93 24.10
CA THR A 87 2.97 1.64 24.29
C THR A 87 2.37 1.27 22.95
N ILE A 88 1.77 0.08 22.88
CA ILE A 88 1.17 -0.48 21.67
C ILE A 88 -0.32 -0.59 21.91
N ASP A 89 -1.13 0.02 21.03
CA ASP A 89 -2.57 -0.20 20.97
C ASP A 89 -2.89 -1.33 19.99
N THR A 90 -3.61 -2.33 20.48
CA THR A 90 -4.15 -3.42 19.66
C THR A 90 -5.65 -3.49 19.90
N LEU A 91 -6.44 -2.96 18.95
CA LEU A 91 -7.91 -2.95 19.02
C LEU A 91 -8.45 -2.34 20.32
N GLY A 92 -7.86 -1.23 20.79
CA GLY A 92 -8.27 -0.52 22.00
C GLY A 92 -7.68 -1.11 23.31
N GLN A 93 -6.80 -2.11 23.21
CA GLN A 93 -6.06 -2.64 24.34
C GLN A 93 -4.61 -2.17 24.30
N ALA A 94 -4.23 -1.34 25.27
CA ALA A 94 -2.87 -0.86 25.41
C ALA A 94 -1.99 -1.90 26.12
N THR A 95 -0.84 -2.20 25.52
CA THR A 95 0.20 -3.06 26.09
C THR A 95 1.55 -2.38 26.03
N THR A 96 2.45 -2.72 26.94
CA THR A 96 3.81 -2.17 26.95
C THR A 96 4.83 -3.19 26.46
N LEU A 97 5.82 -2.73 25.71
CA LEU A 97 6.91 -3.54 25.19
C LEU A 97 8.26 -2.88 25.48
N PRO A 98 9.11 -3.45 26.34
CA PRO A 98 10.44 -2.92 26.58
C PRO A 98 11.39 -3.24 25.42
N TYR A 99 12.40 -2.38 25.22
CA TYR A 99 13.45 -2.54 24.21
C TYR A 99 14.84 -2.22 24.77
N ASP A 100 15.87 -2.84 24.21
CA ASP A 100 17.27 -2.45 24.43
C ASP A 100 17.77 -1.59 23.26
N SER A 101 17.27 -1.83 22.05
CA SER A 101 17.43 -0.97 20.87
C SER A 101 16.11 -0.82 20.13
N LEU A 102 15.83 0.38 19.62
CA LEU A 102 14.63 0.70 18.85
C LEU A 102 15.01 1.15 17.44
N ILE A 103 14.36 0.58 16.42
CA ILE A 103 14.42 1.06 15.04
C ILE A 103 13.04 1.58 14.65
N LEU A 104 12.90 2.89 14.49
CA LEU A 104 11.69 3.53 14.02
C LEU A 104 11.70 3.59 12.49
N ALA A 105 10.84 2.79 11.85
CA ALA A 105 10.76 2.58 10.40
C ALA A 105 9.33 2.82 9.87
N THR A 106 8.63 3.81 10.44
CA THR A 106 7.20 4.10 10.17
C THR A 106 6.95 4.86 8.88
N GLY A 107 8.02 5.24 8.17
CA GLY A 107 7.93 5.90 6.87
C GLY A 107 7.28 7.28 6.93
N ALA A 108 6.66 7.67 5.81
CA ALA A 108 5.99 8.95 5.64
C ALA A 108 4.51 8.76 5.32
N SER A 109 3.68 9.69 5.78
CA SER A 109 2.26 9.80 5.47
C SER A 109 2.00 10.81 4.35
N GLN A 110 0.77 10.87 3.87
CA GLN A 110 0.32 11.90 2.94
C GLN A 110 0.31 13.27 3.64
N SER A 111 0.80 14.30 2.96
CA SER A 111 0.68 15.69 3.40
C SER A 111 -0.37 16.41 2.56
N TYR A 112 -1.26 17.11 3.23
CA TYR A 112 -2.22 18.01 2.59
C TYR A 112 -1.84 19.49 2.81
N PHE A 113 -0.58 19.74 3.22
CA PHE A 113 -0.03 21.09 3.44
C PHE A 113 -0.83 21.94 4.44
N GLY A 114 -1.39 21.30 5.46
CA GLY A 114 -2.21 21.97 6.50
C GLY A 114 -3.73 21.88 6.26
N HIS A 115 -4.16 21.30 5.16
CA HIS A 115 -5.56 21.13 4.75
C HIS A 115 -5.99 19.67 4.84
N ASP A 116 -5.89 19.07 6.03
CA ASP A 116 -6.18 17.63 6.23
C ASP A 116 -7.64 17.27 5.90
N GLU A 117 -8.55 18.27 5.90
CA GLU A 117 -9.95 18.14 5.46
C GLU A 117 -10.09 17.71 3.99
N TYR A 118 -9.11 18.00 3.13
CA TYR A 118 -9.11 17.57 1.73
C TYR A 118 -9.07 16.04 1.58
N ALA A 119 -8.54 15.33 2.57
CA ALA A 119 -8.44 13.86 2.55
C ALA A 119 -9.80 13.18 2.31
N ARG A 120 -10.90 13.78 2.76
CA ARG A 120 -12.26 13.27 2.59
C ARG A 120 -12.65 13.18 1.11
N HIS A 121 -12.31 14.20 0.34
CA HIS A 121 -12.74 14.37 -1.05
C HIS A 121 -11.67 13.97 -2.06
N ALA A 122 -10.39 14.10 -1.69
CA ALA A 122 -9.22 13.75 -2.50
C ALA A 122 -8.29 12.81 -1.72
N PRO A 123 -8.60 11.51 -1.63
CA PRO A 123 -7.76 10.57 -0.90
C PRO A 123 -6.35 10.49 -1.47
N GLY A 124 -5.37 10.29 -0.58
CA GLY A 124 -3.99 9.99 -0.94
C GLY A 124 -3.81 8.56 -1.43
N MET A 125 -2.53 8.15 -1.66
CA MET A 125 -2.21 6.78 -2.04
C MET A 125 -0.94 6.30 -1.33
N LYS A 126 -1.09 5.86 -0.08
CA LYS A 126 0.01 5.37 0.77
C LYS A 126 -0.22 3.97 1.32
N THR A 127 -1.48 3.52 1.40
CA THR A 127 -1.89 2.24 1.97
C THR A 127 -2.68 1.40 0.97
N ILE A 128 -2.86 0.12 1.27
CA ILE A 128 -3.77 -0.75 0.49
C ILE A 128 -5.20 -0.21 0.53
N ASP A 129 -5.65 0.28 1.68
CA ASP A 129 -6.99 0.85 1.82
C ASP A 129 -7.19 2.05 0.90
N ASP A 130 -6.18 2.93 0.78
CA ASP A 130 -6.21 4.05 -0.17
C ASP A 130 -6.35 3.55 -1.61
N ALA A 131 -5.58 2.54 -2.00
CA ALA A 131 -5.65 2.00 -3.37
C ALA A 131 -6.99 1.33 -3.67
N LEU A 132 -7.58 0.63 -2.70
CA LEU A 132 -8.90 0.00 -2.84
C LEU A 132 -10.02 1.05 -2.90
N GLU A 133 -9.93 2.11 -2.10
CA GLU A 133 -10.84 3.25 -2.18
C GLU A 133 -10.75 3.92 -3.54
N LEU A 134 -9.54 4.25 -4.01
CA LEU A 134 -9.33 4.84 -5.32
C LEU A 134 -9.83 3.93 -6.44
N ARG A 135 -9.62 2.61 -6.35
CA ARG A 135 -10.18 1.64 -7.28
C ARG A 135 -11.71 1.74 -7.32
N GLY A 136 -12.34 1.81 -6.15
CA GLY A 136 -13.79 2.00 -6.04
C GLY A 136 -14.27 3.30 -6.68
N ARG A 137 -13.59 4.41 -6.45
CA ARG A 137 -13.91 5.72 -7.03
C ARG A 137 -13.70 5.75 -8.55
N ILE A 138 -12.56 5.24 -9.03
CA ILE A 138 -12.23 5.23 -10.47
C ILE A 138 -13.23 4.37 -11.26
N PHE A 139 -13.46 3.12 -10.88
CA PHE A 139 -14.39 2.26 -11.60
C PHE A 139 -15.84 2.67 -11.36
N GLY A 140 -16.19 3.08 -10.14
CA GLY A 140 -17.53 3.57 -9.80
C GLY A 140 -17.93 4.81 -10.59
N ALA A 141 -16.99 5.70 -10.91
CA ALA A 141 -17.24 6.87 -11.73
C ALA A 141 -17.74 6.50 -13.14
N PHE A 142 -17.15 5.49 -13.79
CA PHE A 142 -17.62 4.99 -15.09
C PHE A 142 -19.00 4.32 -14.99
N GLU A 143 -19.28 3.58 -13.92
CA GLU A 143 -20.60 2.95 -13.71
C GLU A 143 -21.70 4.00 -13.50
N ILE A 144 -21.43 5.07 -12.74
CA ILE A 144 -22.38 6.16 -12.54
C ILE A 144 -22.57 6.95 -13.83
N ALA A 145 -21.49 7.19 -14.58
CA ALA A 145 -21.57 7.86 -15.89
C ALA A 145 -22.45 7.10 -16.89
N GLU A 146 -22.52 5.75 -16.82
CA GLU A 146 -23.44 4.96 -17.66
C GLU A 146 -24.90 5.14 -17.26
N LEU A 147 -25.18 5.41 -15.98
CA LEU A 147 -26.54 5.66 -15.49
C LEU A 147 -27.03 7.09 -15.76
N GLU A 148 -26.11 8.05 -15.87
CA GLU A 148 -26.43 9.46 -16.03
C GLU A 148 -26.94 9.74 -17.47
N PRO A 149 -28.20 10.17 -17.63
CA PRO A 149 -28.77 10.45 -18.94
C PRO A 149 -28.32 11.79 -19.54
N ASP A 150 -28.00 12.78 -18.71
CA ASP A 150 -27.55 14.11 -19.10
C ASP A 150 -26.04 14.12 -19.32
N ASP A 151 -25.59 14.51 -20.50
CA ASP A 151 -24.18 14.57 -20.86
C ASP A 151 -23.41 15.60 -20.02
N ALA A 152 -24.03 16.74 -19.69
CA ALA A 152 -23.41 17.77 -18.86
C ALA A 152 -23.23 17.30 -17.40
N ALA A 153 -24.21 16.58 -16.86
CA ALA A 153 -24.12 15.97 -15.52
C ALA A 153 -23.17 14.77 -15.49
N ARG A 154 -22.91 14.12 -16.63
CA ARG A 154 -21.98 13.01 -16.79
C ARG A 154 -20.52 13.46 -16.78
N GLU A 155 -20.20 14.64 -17.32
CA GLU A 155 -18.83 15.14 -17.50
C GLU A 155 -18.03 15.14 -16.18
N PRO A 156 -18.52 15.61 -15.01
CA PRO A 156 -17.79 15.56 -13.74
C PRO A 156 -17.45 14.14 -13.28
N TRP A 157 -18.25 13.12 -13.63
CA TRP A 157 -17.97 11.72 -13.35
C TRP A 157 -16.85 11.15 -14.23
N LEU A 158 -16.73 11.64 -15.47
CA LEU A 158 -15.69 11.27 -16.42
C LEU A 158 -14.43 12.14 -16.30
N THR A 159 -14.40 13.09 -15.37
CA THR A 159 -13.22 13.92 -15.08
C THR A 159 -12.47 13.36 -13.86
N PHE A 160 -11.19 13.04 -14.07
CA PHE A 160 -10.27 12.52 -13.08
C PHE A 160 -9.18 13.57 -12.81
N ALA A 161 -9.22 14.20 -11.65
CA ALA A 161 -8.26 15.21 -11.25
C ALA A 161 -7.19 14.61 -10.32
N ILE A 162 -5.92 14.74 -10.70
CA ILE A 162 -4.78 14.20 -9.97
C ILE A 162 -3.90 15.36 -9.57
N VAL A 163 -3.67 15.53 -8.27
CA VAL A 163 -2.87 16.60 -7.69
C VAL A 163 -1.48 16.07 -7.35
N GLY A 164 -0.45 16.65 -7.98
CA GLY A 164 0.95 16.27 -7.84
C GLY A 164 1.48 15.48 -9.03
N ALA A 165 2.43 16.05 -9.76
CA ALA A 165 3.08 15.46 -10.95
C ALA A 165 4.40 14.73 -10.64
N GLY A 166 4.57 14.25 -9.41
CA GLY A 166 5.61 13.29 -9.03
C GLY A 166 5.35 11.89 -9.61
N PRO A 167 6.20 10.88 -9.32
CA PRO A 167 6.06 9.54 -9.87
C PRO A 167 4.67 8.94 -9.71
N THR A 168 4.09 9.01 -8.52
CA THR A 168 2.74 8.47 -8.24
C THR A 168 1.64 9.09 -9.11
N GLY A 169 1.64 10.43 -9.25
CA GLY A 169 0.64 11.13 -10.06
C GLY A 169 0.80 10.83 -11.55
N VAL A 170 2.02 10.81 -12.05
CA VAL A 170 2.34 10.46 -13.45
C VAL A 170 1.89 9.02 -13.77
N GLU A 171 2.19 8.07 -12.90
CA GLU A 171 1.81 6.66 -13.05
C GLU A 171 0.29 6.47 -13.01
N LEU A 172 -0.41 7.15 -12.11
CA LEU A 172 -1.88 7.14 -12.03
C LEU A 172 -2.51 7.78 -13.28
N ALA A 173 -2.06 8.96 -13.68
CA ALA A 173 -2.59 9.66 -14.85
C ALA A 173 -2.47 8.81 -16.10
N GLY A 174 -1.29 8.24 -16.35
CA GLY A 174 -1.05 7.34 -17.48
C GLY A 174 -1.89 6.07 -17.42
N GLN A 175 -2.05 5.46 -16.25
CA GLN A 175 -2.83 4.24 -16.09
C GLN A 175 -4.34 4.47 -16.21
N ILE A 176 -4.88 5.60 -15.74
CA ILE A 176 -6.30 5.95 -15.93
C ILE A 176 -6.57 6.28 -17.39
N ALA A 177 -5.66 7.01 -18.06
CA ALA A 177 -5.76 7.27 -19.49
C ALA A 177 -5.73 5.98 -20.33
N GLU A 178 -4.87 5.02 -19.98
CA GLU A 178 -4.84 3.71 -20.63
C GLU A 178 -6.10 2.89 -20.32
N LEU A 179 -6.60 2.94 -19.08
CA LEU A 179 -7.82 2.28 -18.65
C LEU A 179 -9.01 2.74 -19.51
N SER A 180 -9.26 4.04 -19.60
CA SER A 180 -10.39 4.63 -20.32
C SER A 180 -10.30 4.38 -21.83
N ARG A 181 -9.12 4.56 -22.43
CA ARG A 181 -8.94 4.48 -23.88
C ARG A 181 -8.83 3.07 -24.44
N ARG A 182 -8.44 2.11 -23.60
CA ARG A 182 -8.17 0.76 -24.05
C ARG A 182 -8.97 -0.32 -23.34
N ALA A 183 -8.91 -0.37 -22.00
CA ALA A 183 -9.47 -1.50 -21.25
C ALA A 183 -11.00 -1.43 -21.15
N LEU A 184 -11.58 -0.23 -21.09
CA LEU A 184 -13.01 -0.01 -20.94
C LEU A 184 -13.75 0.25 -22.26
N ARG A 185 -13.04 0.37 -23.39
CA ARG A 185 -13.58 0.83 -24.69
C ARG A 185 -14.88 0.18 -25.15
N ALA A 186 -15.13 -1.07 -24.80
CA ALA A 186 -16.31 -1.81 -25.24
C ALA A 186 -17.27 -2.19 -24.10
N ASN A 187 -17.07 -1.62 -22.90
CA ASN A 187 -17.84 -2.00 -21.72
C ASN A 187 -19.12 -1.17 -21.55
N PHE A 188 -19.12 0.08 -21.96
CA PHE A 188 -20.21 1.02 -21.77
C PHE A 188 -20.97 1.26 -23.07
N ARG A 189 -22.24 1.61 -23.01
CA ARG A 189 -23.15 1.76 -24.16
C ARG A 189 -23.62 3.18 -24.39
N ARG A 190 -23.77 3.97 -23.31
CA ARG A 190 -24.28 5.33 -23.38
C ARG A 190 -23.21 6.37 -23.73
N PHE A 191 -21.93 6.05 -23.49
CA PHE A 191 -20.82 6.95 -23.79
C PHE A 191 -19.57 6.17 -24.21
N ASP A 192 -18.64 6.84 -24.88
CA ASP A 192 -17.29 6.26 -25.14
C ASP A 192 -16.36 6.59 -23.96
N PRO A 193 -15.85 5.60 -23.23
CA PRO A 193 -14.90 5.84 -22.13
C PRO A 193 -13.67 6.68 -22.50
N LYS A 194 -13.35 6.81 -23.78
CA LYS A 194 -12.26 7.68 -24.27
C LYS A 194 -12.51 9.17 -24.05
N THR A 195 -13.78 9.56 -23.85
CA THR A 195 -14.14 10.95 -23.52
C THR A 195 -13.72 11.34 -22.11
N ALA A 196 -13.31 10.37 -21.28
CA ALA A 196 -12.80 10.66 -19.96
C ALA A 196 -11.62 11.65 -20.02
N ARG A 197 -11.75 12.70 -19.24
CA ARG A 197 -10.79 13.80 -19.07
C ARG A 197 -9.88 13.49 -17.89
N ILE A 198 -8.59 13.42 -18.10
CA ILE A 198 -7.59 13.17 -17.07
C ILE A 198 -6.74 14.43 -16.92
N VAL A 199 -6.84 15.09 -15.77
CA VAL A 199 -6.17 16.35 -15.47
C VAL A 199 -5.11 16.10 -14.40
N LEU A 200 -3.85 16.36 -14.74
CA LEU A 200 -2.71 16.27 -13.83
C LEU A 200 -2.24 17.68 -13.47
N LEU A 201 -2.35 18.03 -12.18
CA LEU A 201 -2.09 19.36 -11.65
C LEU A 201 -0.80 19.37 -10.82
N ASP A 202 0.07 20.35 -11.01
CA ASP A 202 1.19 20.59 -10.11
C ASP A 202 1.47 22.09 -9.98
N ALA A 203 1.89 22.50 -8.78
CA ALA A 203 2.37 23.85 -8.52
C ALA A 203 3.75 24.11 -9.13
N ALA A 204 4.52 23.05 -9.42
CA ALA A 204 5.78 23.11 -10.17
C ALA A 204 5.53 23.27 -11.68
N ASP A 205 6.61 23.56 -12.41
CA ASP A 205 6.61 23.78 -13.85
C ASP A 205 6.92 22.52 -14.67
N THR A 206 7.01 21.35 -14.03
CA THR A 206 7.43 20.12 -14.69
C THR A 206 6.89 18.86 -14.01
N VAL A 207 6.72 17.81 -14.79
CA VAL A 207 6.51 16.46 -14.23
C VAL A 207 7.84 15.87 -13.76
N LEU A 208 7.79 14.96 -12.77
CA LEU A 208 8.96 14.19 -12.32
C LEU A 208 10.16 15.08 -11.97
N GLY A 209 9.97 16.15 -11.19
CA GLY A 209 10.97 17.18 -10.91
C GLY A 209 12.36 16.69 -10.48
N ALA A 210 12.43 15.50 -9.81
CA ALA A 210 13.69 14.88 -9.40
C ALA A 210 14.44 14.14 -10.53
N TYR A 211 13.86 14.05 -11.74
CA TYR A 211 14.47 13.36 -12.88
C TYR A 211 15.26 14.32 -13.78
N PRO A 212 16.26 13.82 -14.54
CA PRO A 212 16.95 14.63 -15.56
C PRO A 212 15.97 15.24 -16.58
N GLU A 213 16.26 16.44 -17.07
CA GLU A 213 15.38 17.20 -17.96
C GLU A 213 14.88 16.41 -19.18
N ARG A 214 15.78 15.67 -19.84
CA ARG A 214 15.42 14.81 -20.99
C ARG A 214 14.34 13.81 -20.64
N LEU A 215 14.36 13.21 -19.44
CA LEU A 215 13.38 12.25 -18.97
C LEU A 215 12.05 12.92 -18.59
N ARG A 216 12.11 14.11 -17.96
CA ARG A 216 10.93 14.93 -17.63
C ARG A 216 10.16 15.29 -18.90
N ARG A 217 10.86 15.87 -19.90
CA ARG A 217 10.25 16.19 -21.21
C ARG A 217 9.66 14.99 -21.90
N ARG A 218 10.34 13.84 -21.86
CA ARG A 218 9.81 12.61 -22.45
C ARG A 218 8.57 12.13 -21.73
N ALA A 219 8.53 12.16 -20.43
CA ALA A 219 7.36 11.76 -19.63
C ALA A 219 6.15 12.66 -19.91
N GLN A 220 6.36 13.97 -19.99
CA GLN A 220 5.33 14.94 -20.35
C GLN A 220 4.74 14.65 -21.74
N LEU A 221 5.58 14.52 -22.75
CA LEU A 221 5.14 14.20 -24.13
C LEU A 221 4.37 12.88 -24.21
N ASP A 222 4.76 11.88 -23.43
CA ASP A 222 4.07 10.60 -23.41
C ASP A 222 2.70 10.69 -22.70
N LEU A 223 2.55 11.53 -21.66
CA LEU A 223 1.27 11.84 -21.00
C LEU A 223 0.33 12.61 -21.96
N GLU A 224 0.83 13.66 -22.61
CA GLU A 224 0.05 14.47 -23.56
C GLU A 224 -0.44 13.62 -24.75
N ARG A 225 0.41 12.72 -25.29
CA ARG A 225 0.01 11.75 -26.33
C ARG A 225 -1.05 10.76 -25.86
N LEU A 226 -1.13 10.49 -24.57
CA LEU A 226 -2.21 9.72 -23.96
C LEU A 226 -3.46 10.58 -23.73
N GLY A 227 -3.39 11.89 -24.01
CA GLY A 227 -4.45 12.85 -23.79
C GLY A 227 -4.69 13.18 -22.32
N VAL A 228 -3.63 13.15 -21.54
CA VAL A 228 -3.63 13.73 -20.18
C VAL A 228 -3.41 15.23 -20.32
N GLU A 229 -4.27 16.01 -19.72
CA GLU A 229 -4.11 17.45 -19.58
C GLU A 229 -3.16 17.72 -18.42
N VAL A 230 -1.98 18.30 -18.71
CA VAL A 230 -0.98 18.63 -17.70
C VAL A 230 -1.02 20.12 -17.41
N CYS A 231 -1.39 20.50 -16.20
CA CYS A 231 -1.54 21.88 -15.72
C CYS A 231 -0.41 22.22 -14.75
N PHE A 232 0.60 22.90 -15.23
CA PHE A 232 1.73 23.40 -14.42
C PHE A 232 1.42 24.74 -13.78
N GLY A 233 2.21 25.13 -12.75
CA GLY A 233 2.04 26.37 -12.02
C GLY A 233 0.65 26.50 -11.37
N THR A 234 -0.03 25.37 -11.19
CA THR A 234 -1.43 25.32 -10.74
C THR A 234 -1.49 24.77 -9.33
N ARG A 235 -1.90 25.59 -8.38
CA ARG A 235 -2.05 25.23 -6.98
C ARG A 235 -3.52 24.96 -6.67
N VAL A 236 -3.80 23.87 -5.99
CA VAL A 236 -5.12 23.58 -5.43
C VAL A 236 -5.29 24.40 -4.14
N VAL A 237 -6.37 25.17 -4.07
CA VAL A 237 -6.68 26.08 -2.94
C VAL A 237 -8.02 25.73 -2.27
N GLY A 238 -8.81 24.83 -2.87
CA GLY A 238 -10.04 24.30 -2.31
C GLY A 238 -10.34 22.92 -2.86
N VAL A 239 -10.94 22.05 -2.04
CA VAL A 239 -11.38 20.70 -2.44
C VAL A 239 -12.70 20.40 -1.76
N ASP A 240 -13.73 20.11 -2.56
CA ASP A 240 -15.03 19.69 -2.05
C ASP A 240 -15.55 18.42 -2.73
N GLU A 241 -16.78 18.06 -2.51
CA GLU A 241 -17.39 16.86 -3.09
C GLU A 241 -17.45 16.94 -4.62
N THR A 242 -17.68 18.11 -5.20
CA THR A 242 -17.95 18.29 -6.63
C THR A 242 -16.71 18.63 -7.44
N GLY A 243 -15.65 19.21 -6.84
CA GLY A 243 -14.49 19.64 -7.63
C GLY A 243 -13.29 20.09 -6.81
N LEU A 244 -12.44 20.84 -7.51
CA LEU A 244 -11.23 21.48 -7.01
C LEU A 244 -11.25 22.95 -7.42
N ASP A 245 -10.96 23.84 -6.47
CA ASP A 245 -10.63 25.22 -6.77
C ASP A 245 -9.11 25.35 -6.94
N VAL A 246 -8.71 26.00 -8.01
CA VAL A 246 -7.31 26.12 -8.38
C VAL A 246 -6.92 27.57 -8.58
N SER A 247 -5.64 27.88 -8.27
CA SER A 247 -5.02 29.17 -8.54
C SER A 247 -3.79 28.97 -9.42
N THR A 248 -3.68 29.73 -10.50
CA THR A 248 -2.47 29.73 -11.34
C THR A 248 -1.40 30.66 -10.75
N GLY A 249 -0.15 30.54 -11.24
CA GLY A 249 0.95 31.40 -10.81
C GLY A 249 0.72 32.91 -11.04
N GLU A 250 -0.18 33.26 -11.95
CA GLU A 250 -0.60 34.64 -12.24
C GLU A 250 -1.77 35.12 -11.34
N GLY A 251 -2.21 34.28 -10.39
CA GLY A 251 -3.29 34.59 -9.46
C GLY A 251 -4.71 34.40 -10.02
N ALA A 252 -4.84 33.91 -11.25
CA ALA A 252 -6.15 33.58 -11.80
C ALA A 252 -6.75 32.39 -11.06
N MET A 253 -8.01 32.53 -10.67
CA MET A 253 -8.79 31.49 -10.01
C MET A 253 -9.61 30.72 -11.04
N GLY A 254 -9.70 29.41 -10.85
CA GLY A 254 -10.49 28.52 -11.69
C GLY A 254 -11.08 27.38 -10.87
N ARG A 255 -12.04 26.67 -11.47
CA ARG A 255 -12.63 25.48 -10.88
C ARG A 255 -12.59 24.32 -11.88
N ILE A 256 -12.28 23.14 -11.37
CA ILE A 256 -12.33 21.88 -12.11
C ILE A 256 -13.40 21.01 -11.47
N GLU A 257 -14.52 20.82 -12.18
CA GLU A 257 -15.56 19.89 -11.77
C GLU A 257 -15.09 18.46 -11.97
N ALA A 258 -14.96 17.70 -10.88
CA ALA A 258 -14.49 16.33 -10.90
C ALA A 258 -15.00 15.55 -9.67
N ARG A 259 -15.70 14.45 -9.88
CA ARG A 259 -16.13 13.57 -8.79
C ARG A 259 -14.98 12.71 -8.27
N THR A 260 -14.00 12.37 -9.11
CA THR A 260 -12.81 11.61 -8.71
C THR A 260 -11.60 12.53 -8.64
N LYS A 261 -11.13 12.77 -7.42
CA LYS A 261 -9.94 13.54 -7.10
C LYS A 261 -8.94 12.65 -6.37
N ILE A 262 -7.66 12.73 -6.73
CA ILE A 262 -6.58 11.91 -6.18
C ILE A 262 -5.46 12.83 -5.71
N TRP A 263 -5.06 12.72 -4.45
CA TRP A 263 -3.98 13.54 -3.90
C TRP A 263 -2.67 12.77 -3.90
N ALA A 264 -1.80 13.07 -4.86
CA ALA A 264 -0.47 12.49 -5.00
C ALA A 264 0.67 13.47 -4.62
N ALA A 265 0.33 14.68 -4.17
CA ALA A 265 1.27 15.72 -3.77
C ALA A 265 1.61 15.63 -2.29
N GLY A 266 2.89 15.91 -1.97
CA GLY A 266 3.35 16.06 -0.60
C GLY A 266 3.46 14.76 0.19
N VAL A 267 4.51 14.71 1.01
CA VAL A 267 4.74 13.67 2.02
C VAL A 267 5.23 14.31 3.30
N GLN A 268 4.86 13.74 4.43
CA GLN A 268 5.32 14.19 5.74
C GLN A 268 5.72 13.02 6.62
N GLY A 269 6.68 13.23 7.52
CA GLY A 269 7.09 12.25 8.50
C GLY A 269 5.91 11.79 9.37
N SER A 270 5.96 10.56 9.85
CA SER A 270 4.90 10.02 10.69
C SER A 270 4.79 10.78 12.03
N ARG A 271 3.59 10.83 12.62
CA ARG A 271 3.36 11.45 13.94
C ARG A 271 4.24 10.83 15.04
N LEU A 272 4.45 9.51 14.97
CA LEU A 272 5.31 8.82 15.92
C LEU A 272 6.77 9.29 15.83
N GLY A 273 7.23 9.69 14.64
CA GLY A 273 8.56 10.29 14.47
C GLY A 273 8.70 11.60 15.20
N ARG A 274 7.72 12.49 15.10
CA ARG A 274 7.71 13.75 15.84
C ARG A 274 7.65 13.51 17.36
N LEU A 275 6.76 12.62 17.81
CA LEU A 275 6.65 12.25 19.20
C LEU A 275 7.98 11.71 19.76
N LEU A 276 8.66 10.83 19.02
CA LEU A 276 9.99 10.33 19.42
C LEU A 276 11.01 11.47 19.45
N ALA A 277 11.02 12.36 18.47
CA ALA A 277 11.93 13.50 18.42
C ALA A 277 11.72 14.43 19.64
N ASP A 278 10.47 14.75 19.97
CA ASP A 278 10.11 15.58 21.11
C ASP A 278 10.57 14.94 22.44
N ARG A 279 10.39 13.60 22.59
CA ARG A 279 10.81 12.85 23.78
C ARG A 279 12.33 12.71 23.91
N ALA A 280 13.04 12.59 22.79
CA ALA A 280 14.49 12.42 22.73
C ALA A 280 15.26 13.75 22.59
N GLY A 281 14.57 14.89 22.53
CA GLY A 281 15.21 16.19 22.28
C GLY A 281 15.86 16.30 20.91
N ALA A 282 15.37 15.59 19.90
CA ALA A 282 15.88 15.61 18.53
C ALA A 282 15.10 16.60 17.66
N ASN A 283 15.74 17.11 16.61
CA ASN A 283 15.12 18.03 15.66
C ASN A 283 14.33 17.29 14.59
N VAL A 284 13.36 18.01 14.01
CA VAL A 284 12.63 17.59 12.81
C VAL A 284 12.74 18.65 11.72
N ASP A 285 12.82 18.22 10.46
CA ASP A 285 12.81 19.13 9.32
C ASP A 285 11.40 19.64 9.00
N ARG A 286 11.29 20.53 7.99
CA ARG A 286 10.00 21.10 7.55
C ARG A 286 8.98 20.05 7.08
N ALA A 287 9.46 18.89 6.63
CA ALA A 287 8.63 17.76 6.24
C ALA A 287 8.30 16.83 7.43
N GLY A 288 8.70 17.17 8.66
CA GLY A 288 8.49 16.36 9.85
C GLY A 288 9.36 15.11 9.90
N ARG A 289 10.46 15.05 9.14
CA ARG A 289 11.44 13.97 9.20
C ARG A 289 12.42 14.24 10.33
N VAL A 290 12.83 13.19 11.03
CA VAL A 290 13.69 13.27 12.22
C VAL A 290 15.16 13.34 11.82
N GLU A 291 15.88 14.33 12.33
CA GLU A 291 17.33 14.48 12.13
C GLU A 291 18.09 13.39 12.89
N VAL A 292 19.04 12.76 12.22
CA VAL A 292 19.83 11.65 12.77
C VAL A 292 21.33 11.87 12.58
N HIS A 293 22.13 11.19 13.39
CA HIS A 293 23.57 11.06 13.15
C HIS A 293 23.88 10.29 11.87
N ALA A 294 25.14 10.38 11.42
CA ALA A 294 25.61 9.72 10.21
C ALA A 294 25.40 8.19 10.21
N ASP A 295 25.22 7.56 11.34
CA ASP A 295 24.96 6.11 11.50
C ASP A 295 23.47 5.77 11.67
N CYS A 296 22.58 6.73 11.45
CA CYS A 296 21.12 6.66 11.58
C CYS A 296 20.62 6.60 13.03
N SER A 297 21.46 6.82 14.05
CA SER A 297 21.02 6.93 15.44
C SER A 297 20.59 8.35 15.80
N LEU A 298 19.79 8.51 16.86
CA LEU A 298 19.40 9.82 17.37
C LEU A 298 20.54 10.47 18.17
N PRO A 299 20.68 11.80 18.12
CA PRO A 299 21.57 12.53 18.99
C PRO A 299 21.31 12.23 20.47
N GLY A 300 22.35 11.91 21.24
CA GLY A 300 22.21 11.56 22.66
C GLY A 300 21.68 10.16 22.96
N HIS A 301 21.09 9.48 21.98
CA HIS A 301 20.42 8.18 22.14
C HIS A 301 20.93 7.14 21.14
N PRO A 302 22.12 6.55 21.39
CA PRO A 302 22.72 5.60 20.45
C PRO A 302 21.90 4.31 20.25
N GLU A 303 20.99 3.97 21.15
CA GLU A 303 20.07 2.83 21.05
C GLU A 303 18.84 3.09 20.17
N LEU A 304 18.55 4.37 19.85
CA LEU A 304 17.40 4.78 19.03
C LEU A 304 17.83 5.07 17.60
N PHE A 305 17.20 4.43 16.64
CA PHE A 305 17.47 4.60 15.22
C PHE A 305 16.21 5.05 14.49
N VAL A 306 16.36 6.01 13.59
CA VAL A 306 15.29 6.40 12.65
C VAL A 306 15.77 6.16 11.24
N VAL A 307 14.95 5.47 10.43
CA VAL A 307 15.35 4.99 9.09
C VAL A 307 14.23 5.17 8.06
N GLY A 308 14.59 5.10 6.79
CA GLY A 308 13.65 5.23 5.67
C GLY A 308 13.18 6.66 5.46
N ASP A 309 11.93 6.79 4.99
CA ASP A 309 11.36 8.09 4.60
C ASP A 309 11.14 9.04 5.79
N LEU A 310 11.22 8.52 7.02
CA LEU A 310 11.14 9.30 8.24
C LEU A 310 12.46 9.97 8.61
N MET A 311 13.58 9.50 8.07
CA MET A 311 14.93 9.97 8.39
C MET A 311 15.28 11.23 7.60
N ALA A 312 15.78 12.27 8.29
CA ALA A 312 16.43 13.41 7.68
C ALA A 312 17.96 13.25 7.82
N LEU A 313 18.62 12.90 6.72
CA LEU A 313 20.08 12.73 6.67
C LEU A 313 20.60 13.22 5.32
N ASN A 314 21.47 14.25 5.32
CA ASN A 314 22.17 14.77 4.13
C ASN A 314 21.26 15.02 2.90
N GLY A 315 20.00 15.43 3.10
CA GLY A 315 19.07 15.70 2.01
C GLY A 315 18.62 14.46 1.22
N LEU A 316 18.83 13.25 1.73
CA LEU A 316 18.42 12.02 1.06
C LEU A 316 16.91 12.01 0.78
N PRO A 317 16.49 11.58 -0.42
CA PRO A 317 15.09 11.52 -0.79
C PRO A 317 14.37 10.33 -0.11
N GLY A 318 13.04 10.43 0.04
CA GLY A 318 12.18 9.32 0.47
C GLY A 318 12.00 8.31 -0.67
N LEU A 319 12.94 7.38 -0.80
CA LEU A 319 12.95 6.31 -1.79
C LEU A 319 13.02 4.94 -1.13
N ALA A 320 12.38 3.95 -1.75
CA ALA A 320 12.41 2.56 -1.28
C ALA A 320 13.84 2.03 -1.09
N GLU A 321 14.80 2.45 -1.94
CA GLU A 321 16.20 2.07 -1.84
C GLU A 321 16.91 2.72 -0.66
N VAL A 322 16.65 4.00 -0.37
CA VAL A 322 17.15 4.68 0.85
C VAL A 322 16.60 3.96 2.09
N ALA A 323 15.30 3.65 2.09
CA ALA A 323 14.65 2.95 3.19
C ALA A 323 15.26 1.55 3.39
N ARG A 324 15.44 0.77 2.33
CA ARG A 324 16.05 -0.56 2.39
C ARG A 324 17.47 -0.51 2.94
N GLN A 325 18.29 0.39 2.42
CA GLN A 325 19.70 0.48 2.78
C GLN A 325 19.91 1.03 4.20
N SER A 326 19.15 2.05 4.60
CA SER A 326 19.22 2.62 5.96
C SER A 326 18.74 1.63 7.03
N GLY A 327 17.65 0.90 6.79
CA GLY A 327 17.17 -0.14 7.70
C GLY A 327 18.21 -1.26 7.89
N HIS A 328 18.81 -1.73 6.78
CA HIS A 328 19.90 -2.70 6.83
C HIS A 328 21.13 -2.17 7.58
N HIS A 329 21.46 -0.89 7.39
CA HIS A 329 22.58 -0.24 8.05
C HIS A 329 22.37 -0.11 9.56
N ALA A 330 21.20 0.36 10.03
CA ALA A 330 20.87 0.47 11.44
C ALA A 330 21.00 -0.89 12.15
N ALA A 331 20.45 -1.96 11.54
CA ALA A 331 20.59 -3.32 12.06
C ALA A 331 22.07 -3.76 12.19
N LYS A 332 22.90 -3.47 11.19
CA LYS A 332 24.34 -3.76 11.24
C LYS A 332 25.06 -2.91 12.29
N THR A 333 24.65 -1.67 12.48
CA THR A 333 25.22 -0.78 13.51
C THR A 333 24.94 -1.32 14.91
N ILE A 334 23.72 -1.79 15.19
CA ILE A 334 23.38 -2.48 16.44
C ILE A 334 24.31 -3.69 16.68
N VAL A 335 24.43 -4.58 15.68
CA VAL A 335 25.29 -5.77 15.80
C VAL A 335 26.77 -5.40 16.00
N ARG A 336 27.25 -4.31 15.38
CA ARG A 336 28.62 -3.82 15.61
C ARG A 336 28.84 -3.35 17.03
N ARG A 337 27.89 -2.53 17.57
CA ARG A 337 27.94 -2.03 18.93
C ARG A 337 27.91 -3.16 19.97
N LEU A 338 27.06 -4.18 19.76
CA LEU A 338 27.02 -5.37 20.62
C LEU A 338 28.31 -6.18 20.62
N ARG A 339 29.16 -6.00 19.59
CA ARG A 339 30.49 -6.62 19.50
C ARG A 339 31.62 -5.68 19.93
N GLY A 340 31.31 -4.55 20.57
CA GLY A 340 32.28 -3.54 20.98
C GLY A 340 33.00 -2.84 19.80
N ARG A 341 32.37 -2.80 18.61
CA ARG A 341 32.96 -2.17 17.42
C ARG A 341 32.30 -0.83 17.16
N GLU A 342 33.11 0.15 16.77
CA GLU A 342 32.66 1.48 16.40
C GLU A 342 31.63 1.45 15.26
N PRO A 343 30.55 2.28 15.32
CA PRO A 343 29.62 2.45 14.22
C PRO A 343 30.31 2.99 12.97
N LYS A 344 29.69 2.75 11.81
CA LYS A 344 30.15 3.33 10.54
C LYS A 344 29.10 4.31 10.03
N PRO A 345 29.49 5.37 9.32
CA PRO A 345 28.53 6.25 8.69
C PRO A 345 27.73 5.52 7.61
N PHE A 346 26.46 5.84 7.50
CA PHE A 346 25.60 5.38 6.41
C PHE A 346 26.05 6.02 5.09
N ARG A 347 26.22 5.19 4.09
CA ARG A 347 26.54 5.63 2.72
C ARG A 347 25.48 5.08 1.79
N TYR A 348 24.69 5.97 1.23
CA TYR A 348 23.69 5.61 0.23
C TYR A 348 24.35 5.28 -1.10
N VAL A 349 24.01 4.15 -1.68
CA VAL A 349 24.37 3.75 -3.04
C VAL A 349 23.16 3.97 -3.91
N ASP A 350 23.24 4.97 -4.79
CA ASP A 350 22.16 5.26 -5.73
C ASP A 350 22.10 4.20 -6.83
N LEU A 351 21.03 3.44 -6.86
CA LEU A 351 20.75 2.43 -7.88
C LEU A 351 19.92 2.98 -9.04
N GLY A 352 19.66 4.28 -9.04
CA GLY A 352 18.85 4.96 -10.04
C GLY A 352 17.40 5.12 -9.66
N THR A 353 16.67 5.79 -10.54
CA THR A 353 15.23 6.07 -10.38
C THR A 353 14.49 5.73 -11.67
N MET A 354 13.25 5.29 -11.55
CA MET A 354 12.43 4.93 -12.70
C MET A 354 10.94 5.15 -12.41
N SER A 355 10.19 5.49 -13.47
CA SER A 355 8.74 5.62 -13.41
C SER A 355 8.13 5.15 -14.72
N THR A 356 7.01 4.44 -14.65
CA THR A 356 6.23 4.08 -15.83
C THR A 356 5.19 5.17 -16.11
N ILE A 357 4.99 5.47 -17.38
CA ILE A 357 3.93 6.39 -17.81
C ILE A 357 2.71 5.58 -18.28
N ALA A 358 2.96 4.56 -19.07
CA ALA A 358 1.93 3.67 -19.58
C ALA A 358 2.58 2.38 -20.13
N ARG A 359 1.78 1.51 -20.72
CA ARG A 359 2.27 0.32 -21.41
C ARG A 359 3.34 0.67 -22.43
N PHE A 360 4.51 0.03 -22.32
CA PHE A 360 5.69 0.23 -23.17
C PHE A 360 6.28 1.65 -23.13
N ARG A 361 5.92 2.43 -22.13
CA ARG A 361 6.41 3.80 -21.92
C ARG A 361 6.84 3.97 -20.49
N ALA A 362 8.13 4.12 -20.27
CA ALA A 362 8.72 4.43 -19.00
C ALA A 362 9.96 5.28 -19.19
N VAL A 363 10.39 5.90 -18.10
CA VAL A 363 11.64 6.64 -18.00
C VAL A 363 12.45 6.06 -16.86
N ALA A 364 13.77 5.95 -17.05
CA ALA A 364 14.67 5.45 -16.04
C ALA A 364 16.02 6.16 -16.14
N SER A 365 16.63 6.44 -14.99
CA SER A 365 17.95 7.00 -14.85
C SER A 365 18.79 6.15 -13.92
N ILE A 366 19.94 5.67 -14.38
CA ILE A 366 20.91 4.91 -13.59
C ILE A 366 22.27 5.56 -13.79
N GLY A 367 22.73 6.33 -12.80
CA GLY A 367 23.91 7.17 -12.94
C GLY A 367 23.77 8.12 -14.15
N ARG A 368 24.64 7.97 -15.16
CA ARG A 368 24.58 8.78 -16.40
C ARG A 368 23.68 8.19 -17.49
N LEU A 369 23.23 6.94 -17.32
CA LEU A 369 22.41 6.27 -18.32
C LEU A 369 20.94 6.67 -18.17
N GLN A 370 20.36 7.21 -19.25
CA GLN A 370 18.97 7.62 -19.33
C GLN A 370 18.25 6.78 -20.39
N ILE A 371 17.30 5.97 -19.96
CA ILE A 371 16.56 5.02 -20.81
C ILE A 371 15.09 5.43 -20.86
N THR A 372 14.48 5.37 -22.04
CA THR A 372 13.07 5.75 -22.24
C THR A 372 12.34 4.72 -23.12
N GLY A 373 11.01 4.84 -23.17
CA GLY A 373 10.17 4.00 -24.03
C GLY A 373 10.12 2.55 -23.56
N TRP A 374 10.10 1.62 -24.53
CA TRP A 374 9.92 0.21 -24.18
C TRP A 374 11.12 -0.43 -23.49
N ALA A 375 12.34 0.02 -23.79
CA ALA A 375 13.53 -0.46 -23.09
C ALA A 375 13.50 -0.04 -21.60
N GLY A 376 13.12 1.21 -21.31
CA GLY A 376 12.87 1.67 -19.94
C GLY A 376 11.74 0.90 -19.27
N TRP A 377 10.69 0.56 -20.01
CA TRP A 377 9.57 -0.21 -19.50
C TRP A 377 9.95 -1.67 -19.15
N LEU A 378 10.75 -2.34 -20.00
CA LEU A 378 11.27 -3.68 -19.68
C LEU A 378 12.19 -3.66 -18.45
N MET A 379 13.05 -2.65 -18.35
CA MET A 379 13.91 -2.49 -17.18
C MET A 379 13.07 -2.25 -15.91
N TRP A 380 12.06 -1.39 -15.99
CA TRP A 380 11.12 -1.16 -14.90
C TRP A 380 10.44 -2.48 -14.46
N LEU A 381 9.93 -3.27 -15.42
CA LEU A 381 9.30 -4.55 -15.17
C LEU A 381 10.24 -5.52 -14.45
N PHE A 382 11.48 -5.64 -14.93
CA PHE A 382 12.49 -6.53 -14.36
C PHE A 382 12.85 -6.12 -12.93
N VAL A 383 13.14 -4.84 -12.69
CA VAL A 383 13.52 -4.33 -11.38
C VAL A 383 12.39 -4.55 -10.37
N HIS A 384 11.15 -4.18 -10.71
CA HIS A 384 10.01 -4.36 -9.82
C HIS A 384 9.73 -5.84 -9.52
N LEU A 385 9.90 -6.73 -10.50
CA LEU A 385 9.76 -8.17 -10.30
C LEU A 385 10.84 -8.73 -9.35
N VAL A 386 12.09 -8.30 -9.50
CA VAL A 386 13.19 -8.74 -8.63
C VAL A 386 12.98 -8.33 -7.19
N PHE A 387 12.54 -7.08 -6.97
CA PHE A 387 12.33 -6.55 -5.62
C PHE A 387 10.99 -6.93 -4.99
N LEU A 388 10.02 -7.38 -5.79
CA LEU A 388 8.72 -7.86 -5.27
C LEU A 388 8.92 -9.05 -4.33
N THR A 389 8.35 -8.93 -3.13
CA THR A 389 8.54 -9.91 -2.07
C THR A 389 7.63 -11.14 -2.29
N GLY A 390 8.23 -12.34 -2.25
CA GLY A 390 7.52 -13.62 -2.38
C GLY A 390 7.51 -14.20 -3.79
N PHE A 391 7.84 -15.49 -3.93
CA PHE A 391 7.86 -16.18 -5.23
C PHE A 391 6.47 -16.25 -5.87
N LYS A 392 5.44 -16.61 -5.08
CA LYS A 392 4.05 -16.67 -5.52
C LYS A 392 3.60 -15.33 -6.08
N ASN A 393 3.91 -14.24 -5.39
CA ASN A 393 3.54 -12.88 -5.78
C ASN A 393 4.19 -12.47 -7.09
N ARG A 394 5.45 -12.84 -7.31
CA ARG A 394 6.16 -12.59 -8.58
C ARG A 394 5.48 -13.31 -9.76
N LEU A 395 5.12 -14.59 -9.57
CA LEU A 395 4.44 -15.36 -10.62
C LEU A 395 3.05 -14.80 -10.92
N SER A 396 2.27 -14.46 -9.90
CA SER A 396 0.96 -13.83 -10.04
C SER A 396 1.05 -12.47 -10.73
N ALA A 397 2.01 -11.63 -10.33
CA ALA A 397 2.24 -10.33 -10.97
C ALA A 397 2.58 -10.48 -12.47
N VAL A 398 3.46 -11.41 -12.83
CA VAL A 398 3.80 -11.70 -14.24
C VAL A 398 2.57 -12.13 -15.03
N ALA A 399 1.72 -13.01 -14.48
CA ALA A 399 0.49 -13.45 -15.12
C ALA A 399 -0.51 -12.30 -15.30
N ASN A 400 -0.69 -11.45 -14.29
CA ASN A 400 -1.56 -10.28 -14.34
C ASN A 400 -1.01 -9.24 -15.34
N TRP A 401 0.29 -9.01 -15.38
CA TRP A 401 0.93 -8.13 -16.36
C TRP A 401 0.80 -8.67 -17.78
N ALA A 402 0.96 -9.99 -17.99
CA ALA A 402 0.75 -10.59 -19.31
C ALA A 402 -0.68 -10.31 -19.81
N VAL A 403 -1.70 -10.51 -18.96
CA VAL A 403 -3.09 -10.20 -19.32
C VAL A 403 -3.32 -8.71 -19.57
N ALA A 404 -2.78 -7.83 -18.70
CA ALA A 404 -2.98 -6.39 -18.82
C ALA A 404 -2.22 -5.78 -20.02
N PHE A 405 -1.01 -6.24 -20.29
CA PHE A 405 -0.13 -5.65 -21.29
C PHE A 405 -0.23 -6.32 -22.66
N LEU A 406 -0.40 -7.63 -22.74
CA LEU A 406 -0.61 -8.34 -24.03
C LEU A 406 -2.08 -8.30 -24.44
N GLY A 407 -3.00 -8.42 -23.47
CA GLY A 407 -4.44 -8.31 -23.69
C GLY A 407 -4.98 -6.88 -23.64
N ARG A 408 -6.29 -6.76 -23.52
CA ARG A 408 -7.01 -5.50 -23.27
C ARG A 408 -7.72 -5.50 -21.92
N GLY A 409 -7.56 -6.55 -21.13
CA GLY A 409 -8.32 -6.77 -19.90
C GLY A 409 -7.62 -6.19 -18.65
N ARG A 410 -8.42 -5.65 -17.75
CA ARG A 410 -8.08 -5.43 -16.34
C ARG A 410 -8.90 -6.43 -15.53
N ARG A 411 -8.26 -7.27 -14.72
CA ARG A 411 -8.97 -8.35 -14.00
C ARG A 411 -9.55 -7.90 -12.66
N GLN A 412 -8.91 -6.94 -12.01
CA GLN A 412 -9.25 -6.50 -10.65
C GLN A 412 -10.20 -5.29 -10.69
N ARG A 413 -11.40 -5.46 -11.29
CA ARG A 413 -12.39 -4.38 -11.47
C ARG A 413 -13.55 -4.43 -10.47
N THR A 414 -13.60 -5.45 -9.66
CA THR A 414 -14.65 -5.60 -8.64
C THR A 414 -14.55 -4.47 -7.62
N ILE A 415 -15.66 -3.79 -7.40
CA ILE A 415 -15.81 -2.74 -6.39
C ILE A 415 -16.86 -3.18 -5.36
N THR A 416 -16.64 -2.86 -4.10
CA THR A 416 -17.59 -3.13 -3.01
C THR A 416 -17.97 -1.82 -2.31
N LYS A 417 -19.21 -1.75 -1.83
CA LYS A 417 -19.66 -0.58 -1.04
C LYS A 417 -18.80 -0.34 0.19
N GLN A 418 -18.30 -1.40 0.83
CA GLN A 418 -17.44 -1.27 2.01
C GLN A 418 -16.12 -0.55 1.69
N GLN A 419 -15.51 -0.82 0.53
CA GLN A 419 -14.26 -0.16 0.11
C GLN A 419 -14.44 1.34 -0.09
N VAL A 420 -15.60 1.76 -0.60
CA VAL A 420 -15.91 3.17 -0.84
C VAL A 420 -16.36 3.89 0.45
N LEU A 421 -17.17 3.23 1.29
CA LEU A 421 -17.80 3.86 2.46
C LEU A 421 -16.98 3.73 3.76
N ALA A 422 -16.10 2.73 3.87
CA ALA A 422 -15.38 2.43 5.12
C ALA A 422 -14.51 3.60 5.59
N ARG A 423 -13.86 4.33 4.67
CA ARG A 423 -13.01 5.46 5.02
C ARG A 423 -13.81 6.70 5.39
N THR A 424 -14.91 6.97 4.72
CA THR A 424 -15.80 8.09 5.08
C THR A 424 -16.30 7.93 6.52
N ARG A 425 -16.74 6.72 6.89
CA ARG A 425 -17.12 6.40 8.28
C ARG A 425 -15.92 6.37 9.23
N GLY A 426 -14.75 5.89 8.79
CA GLY A 426 -13.53 5.88 9.59
C GLY A 426 -12.99 7.27 9.89
N LEU A 427 -13.13 8.23 8.97
CA LEU A 427 -12.81 9.65 9.20
C LEU A 427 -13.81 10.28 10.17
N GLU A 428 -15.11 10.03 10.01
CA GLU A 428 -16.15 10.49 10.94
C GLU A 428 -15.93 9.93 12.36
N LEU A 429 -15.53 8.67 12.50
CA LEU A 429 -15.20 8.07 13.79
C LEU A 429 -13.89 8.62 14.38
N ARG A 430 -12.90 8.94 13.55
CA ARG A 430 -11.68 9.61 14.01
C ARG A 430 -11.95 11.03 14.47
N ASP A 431 -12.73 11.79 13.72
CA ASP A 431 -13.14 13.14 14.11
C ASP A 431 -13.97 13.12 15.40
N ALA A 432 -14.85 12.14 15.58
CA ALA A 432 -15.58 11.94 16.81
C ALA A 432 -14.69 11.48 18.00
N ALA A 433 -13.64 10.71 17.74
CA ALA A 433 -12.66 10.28 18.75
C ALA A 433 -11.64 11.37 19.11
N TRP A 434 -11.47 12.39 18.23
CA TRP A 434 -10.59 13.55 18.44
C TRP A 434 -11.28 14.78 19.09
N VAL A 435 -12.56 14.69 19.41
CA VAL A 435 -13.10 15.56 20.46
C VAL A 435 -12.31 15.23 21.71
N LYS A 436 -11.37 16.14 22.09
CA LYS A 436 -10.38 16.06 23.18
C LYS A 436 -10.80 15.05 24.25
N PRO A 437 -9.92 14.17 24.75
CA PRO A 437 -10.14 13.60 26.05
C PRO A 437 -10.19 14.80 27.01
N THR A 438 -11.38 15.19 27.39
CA THR A 438 -11.56 16.02 28.57
C THR A 438 -10.88 15.23 29.67
N THR A 439 -9.71 15.72 30.07
CA THR A 439 -9.10 15.42 31.36
C THR A 439 -10.26 15.42 32.36
N GLU A 440 -10.43 14.31 33.08
CA GLU A 440 -11.48 14.06 34.08
C GLU A 440 -12.80 13.45 33.57
N MET A 441 -12.75 12.16 33.35
CA MET A 441 -13.90 11.31 33.64
C MET A 441 -13.55 10.48 34.90
N PRO A 442 -14.15 10.77 36.05
CA PRO A 442 -14.00 9.93 37.25
C PRO A 442 -14.59 8.54 36.93
N VAL A 443 -13.89 7.51 37.33
CA VAL A 443 -14.23 6.09 37.19
C VAL A 443 -15.64 5.75 37.75
N SER A 444 -16.21 6.61 38.56
CA SER A 444 -17.55 6.47 39.14
C SER A 444 -18.72 6.56 38.18
N ARG A 445 -18.62 7.30 37.05
CA ARG A 445 -19.74 7.44 36.10
C ARG A 445 -19.98 6.23 35.18
N LYS A 446 -19.01 5.34 35.03
CA LYS A 446 -19.18 4.12 34.25
C LYS A 446 -20.00 3.06 34.97
N LEU A 447 -20.01 3.10 36.29
CA LEU A 447 -20.81 2.21 37.14
C LEU A 447 -22.24 2.73 37.37
N GLU A 448 -22.48 4.04 37.27
CA GLU A 448 -23.83 4.60 37.39
C GLU A 448 -24.67 4.40 36.12
N ARG A 449 -24.08 4.46 34.91
CA ARG A 449 -24.83 4.17 33.65
C ARG A 449 -25.25 2.73 33.51
N GLN A 450 -24.60 1.78 34.20
CA GLN A 450 -25.05 0.38 34.24
C GLN A 450 -26.23 0.16 35.21
N ARG A 451 -26.53 1.10 36.09
CA ARG A 451 -27.67 1.05 37.01
C ARG A 451 -28.95 1.71 36.46
N GLU A 452 -28.85 2.52 35.42
CA GLU A 452 -29.99 3.24 34.84
C GLU A 452 -30.71 2.51 33.68
N HIS A 453 -30.24 1.34 33.26
CA HIS A 453 -30.95 0.50 32.28
C HIS A 453 -31.10 -0.94 32.75
N PRO A 454 -32.13 -1.25 33.60
CA PRO A 454 -32.39 -2.61 34.07
C PRO A 454 -32.95 -3.58 33.00
N ALA A 455 -33.30 -3.08 31.82
CA ALA A 455 -34.05 -3.88 30.81
C ALA A 455 -33.20 -4.77 29.89
N LEU A 456 -31.88 -4.82 30.04
CA LEU A 456 -30.98 -5.64 29.18
C LEU A 456 -30.30 -6.80 29.94
N THR A 457 -30.67 -7.03 31.23
CA THR A 457 -29.99 -8.04 32.06
C THR A 457 -30.75 -9.38 32.08
N GLU A 458 -31.90 -9.50 31.43
CA GLU A 458 -32.73 -10.75 31.47
C GLU A 458 -32.42 -11.75 30.34
N LEU A 459 -31.48 -11.49 29.45
CA LEU A 459 -31.21 -12.39 28.32
C LEU A 459 -30.00 -13.30 28.45
N VAL A 460 -29.24 -13.24 29.56
CA VAL A 460 -28.10 -14.14 29.78
C VAL A 460 -27.97 -14.49 31.26
N SER A 461 -28.74 -15.48 31.70
CA SER A 461 -28.43 -16.24 32.92
C SER A 461 -28.95 -17.66 32.83
N PRO A 462 -28.11 -18.69 32.96
CA PRO A 462 -28.59 -20.08 33.08
C PRO A 462 -29.03 -20.31 34.52
N SER A 463 -30.33 -20.56 34.72
CA SER A 463 -30.84 -20.96 36.01
C SER A 463 -30.60 -22.44 36.24
N ALA A 464 -29.75 -22.73 37.23
CA ALA A 464 -29.75 -23.98 37.95
C ALA A 464 -30.81 -23.94 39.06
N ARG A 465 -31.69 -24.92 39.13
CA ARG A 465 -32.09 -25.68 40.37
C ARG A 465 -33.31 -26.56 40.13
N HIS A 466 -33.08 -27.86 40.32
CA HIS A 466 -34.08 -28.90 40.60
C HIS A 466 -34.75 -28.67 41.99
N PRO A 467 -35.93 -29.31 42.33
CA PRO A 467 -35.96 -30.75 42.55
C PRO A 467 -37.29 -31.48 42.28
N GLY A 468 -37.20 -32.80 42.12
CA GLY A 468 -38.19 -33.77 42.62
C GLY A 468 -39.03 -34.57 41.61
N GLY A 469 -38.86 -35.90 41.59
CA GLY A 469 -39.88 -36.84 41.20
C GLY A 469 -39.52 -37.86 40.11
N GLN A 470 -38.97 -39.00 40.51
CA GLN A 470 -38.93 -40.27 39.77
C GLN A 470 -40.35 -40.93 39.72
N PRO A 471 -40.64 -42.06 38.99
CA PRO A 471 -39.73 -43.01 38.33
C PRO A 471 -40.23 -43.70 37.03
N ARG A 472 -39.27 -44.39 36.38
CA ARG A 472 -39.38 -45.68 35.65
C ARG A 472 -40.20 -45.80 34.36
N HIS A 473 -39.59 -46.13 33.25
CA HIS A 473 -39.59 -47.44 32.58
C HIS A 473 -38.63 -47.42 31.37
N GLU A 474 -37.67 -48.31 31.42
CA GLU A 474 -36.96 -48.96 30.33
C GLU A 474 -37.79 -50.08 29.79
N PRO A 475 -37.48 -50.86 28.74
CA PRO A 475 -36.66 -50.65 27.51
C PRO A 475 -37.37 -51.14 26.24
N ALA A 476 -36.82 -50.98 25.08
CA ALA A 476 -36.79 -52.02 24.02
C ALA A 476 -36.07 -51.56 22.75
N GLN A 477 -34.89 -52.08 22.52
CA GLN A 477 -34.47 -52.55 21.19
C GLN A 477 -35.20 -53.87 20.90
N PRO A 478 -35.35 -54.42 19.66
CA PRO A 478 -34.25 -54.73 18.76
C PRO A 478 -34.59 -54.90 17.24
N LYS A 479 -33.48 -55.16 16.51
CA LYS A 479 -33.34 -56.06 15.32
C LYS A 479 -34.00 -55.54 14.02
N GLY A 480 -33.33 -55.41 12.91
CA GLY A 480 -32.32 -56.26 12.26
C GLY A 480 -32.93 -56.95 11.05
N LYS A 481 -32.23 -56.87 9.92
CA LYS A 481 -32.08 -57.77 8.76
C LYS A 481 -31.81 -56.90 7.53
N ALA A 482 -30.63 -56.88 6.90
CA ALA A 482 -30.00 -57.92 6.11
C ALA A 482 -30.85 -58.41 4.94
N ASN A 483 -30.37 -58.13 3.77
CA ASN A 483 -30.14 -59.00 2.60
C ASN A 483 -30.00 -58.10 1.36
N ASP A 484 -28.94 -58.09 0.73
CA ASP A 484 -28.25 -59.07 -0.13
C ASP A 484 -28.85 -59.12 -1.55
N ASN A 485 -28.08 -58.80 -2.52
CA ASN A 485 -27.78 -59.55 -3.72
C ASN A 485 -27.33 -58.62 -4.89
N ARG A 486 -26.06 -58.64 -5.16
CA ARG A 486 -25.39 -59.35 -6.28
C ARG A 486 -25.46 -58.75 -7.67
N ARG A 487 -24.25 -58.57 -8.12
CA ARG A 487 -23.68 -58.91 -9.48
C ARG A 487 -24.03 -57.94 -10.59
N SER A 488 -23.13 -57.52 -11.42
CA SER A 488 -21.91 -57.99 -12.07
C SER A 488 -21.40 -56.84 -12.91
N GLY A 489 -20.21 -56.46 -12.95
CA GLY A 489 -19.04 -57.12 -13.51
C GLY A 489 -18.85 -56.82 -14.98
N ARG A 490 -17.79 -55.98 -15.29
CA ARG A 490 -16.83 -56.20 -16.35
C ARG A 490 -16.03 -54.96 -16.70
N ASP A 491 -14.82 -54.95 -16.30
CA ASP A 491 -13.67 -54.38 -17.01
C ASP A 491 -13.12 -55.42 -17.99
N PRO A 492 -12.05 -55.13 -18.75
CA PRO A 492 -11.81 -54.18 -19.85
C PRO A 492 -11.57 -54.94 -21.19
N PRO A 493 -11.02 -54.40 -22.25
CA PRO A 493 -9.56 -54.49 -22.50
C PRO A 493 -8.90 -53.32 -23.31
N ARG A 494 -7.64 -53.10 -23.09
CA ARG A 494 -6.62 -52.73 -24.08
C ARG A 494 -6.13 -54.01 -24.75
N PRO A 495 -5.28 -54.07 -25.83
CA PRO A 495 -4.55 -53.05 -26.61
C PRO A 495 -4.47 -53.39 -28.13
N GLY A 496 -3.60 -52.66 -28.86
CA GLY A 496 -3.12 -53.03 -30.20
C GLY A 496 -2.70 -51.73 -30.93
N SER A 497 -1.50 -51.31 -31.00
CA SER A 497 -0.30 -51.61 -31.79
C SER A 497 -0.48 -51.57 -33.32
N ASP A 498 0.47 -50.83 -33.88
CA ASP A 498 1.07 -50.90 -35.22
C ASP A 498 0.47 -50.01 -36.33
N GLY A 499 1.38 -49.16 -36.85
CA GLY A 499 1.95 -49.27 -38.15
C GLY A 499 2.44 -47.96 -38.75
N ARG A 500 3.71 -47.69 -38.70
CA ARG A 500 4.70 -47.36 -39.74
C ARG A 500 4.22 -46.57 -40.99
N GLY A 501 5.11 -45.64 -41.33
CA GLY A 501 5.42 -45.29 -42.69
C GLY A 501 5.61 -43.78 -42.88
N GLU A 502 6.86 -43.31 -42.78
CA GLU A 502 7.66 -42.76 -43.87
C GLU A 502 6.94 -41.67 -44.69
N ASP A 503 7.46 -40.48 -44.78
CA ASP A 503 8.55 -40.11 -45.65
C ASP A 503 9.09 -38.69 -45.42
N ARG A 504 10.35 -38.60 -45.66
CA ARG A 504 11.34 -37.53 -45.65
C ARG A 504 11.16 -36.51 -46.80
N ALA A 505 11.89 -35.43 -46.55
CA ALA A 505 12.54 -34.54 -47.52
C ALA A 505 11.68 -33.31 -47.95
N ALA A 506 12.17 -32.11 -47.94
CA ALA A 506 13.41 -31.46 -48.25
C ALA A 506 13.36 -30.04 -47.71
N ALA A 507 14.26 -29.52 -46.92
CA ALA A 507 15.56 -28.96 -47.25
C ALA A 507 15.60 -27.77 -48.19
N GLN A 508 16.05 -26.67 -47.59
CA GLN A 508 17.04 -25.69 -48.09
C GLN A 508 16.65 -24.57 -49.10
N ALA A 509 17.12 -23.43 -48.66
CA ALA A 509 17.64 -22.29 -49.42
C ALA A 509 16.58 -21.27 -49.87
N VAL A 510 16.69 -19.96 -49.54
CA VAL A 510 17.72 -19.07 -50.08
C VAL A 510 17.84 -17.82 -49.24
N ARG A 511 19.04 -17.46 -48.92
CA ARG A 511 19.53 -16.16 -48.45
C ARG A 511 19.41 -15.08 -49.54
N ARG A 512 19.27 -13.81 -49.04
CA ARG A 512 19.88 -12.56 -49.54
C ARG A 512 18.93 -11.52 -50.18
N ARG A 513 19.12 -10.31 -49.61
CA ARG A 513 18.94 -8.94 -50.20
C ARG A 513 17.49 -8.41 -50.17
N ALA A 514 17.14 -7.33 -49.51
CA ALA A 514 17.80 -6.02 -49.43
C ALA A 514 17.55 -5.42 -48.03
#